data_f4212562e05ecc877f0279a7a275a23e
#
_entry.id   f4212562e05ecc877f0279a7a275a23e
#
_cell.length_a   1.000
_cell.length_b   1.000
_cell.length_c   1.000
_cell.angle_alpha   90.00
_cell.angle_beta   90.00
_cell.angle_gamma   90.00
#
_symmetry.space_group_name_H-M   'P 1'
#
loop_
_entity.id
_entity.type
_entity.pdbx_description
1 polymer ?
#
loop_
_entity_poly.entity_id
_entity_poly.type
_entity_poly.pdbx_seq_one_letter_code
_entity_poly.pdbx_strand_id
1 'polypeptide(L)'
;YQIPFVMKEHLNNIYEHFIAQDISSYFHLSQGEYSRKYFLQIANRPNRFFSRDSMKGGTVTYDSLREYYRDKNWMTDRVDQLEWDMKMIKDKTPYAAIQYIRKHMGYDEFLKDYAAYRKISVEDLFAVLEEIWQNSKGYRTIGDWFEHVERYGEILKEQNCKKNAAEGVNLMTMHAAKGPEFDTVFVIEADEGSSPYKKAVTDEEIEEERRLFYVAMTRAKRKLIISYVKEKNGK
;
A
#
# COMPACT_ATOMS: atom_id res chain seq x y z
N TYR A 1 -15.34 -2.91 -19.67
CA TYR A 1 -16.75 -2.61 -19.97
C TYR A 1 -17.06 -1.11 -19.97
N GLN A 2 -16.14 -0.25 -19.49
CA GLN A 2 -16.26 1.23 -19.45
C GLN A 2 -17.59 1.73 -18.86
N ILE A 3 -18.08 1.06 -17.81
CA ILE A 3 -19.28 1.49 -17.09
C ILE A 3 -18.94 2.73 -16.26
N PRO A 4 -19.59 3.88 -16.50
CA PRO A 4 -19.34 5.08 -15.70
C PRO A 4 -19.79 4.84 -14.26
N PHE A 5 -19.00 5.31 -13.31
CA PHE A 5 -19.32 5.21 -11.90
C PHE A 5 -18.98 6.50 -11.15
N VAL A 6 -19.61 6.70 -10.03
CA VAL A 6 -19.40 7.83 -9.12
C VAL A 6 -19.09 7.30 -7.74
N MET A 7 -18.01 7.77 -7.13
CA MET A 7 -17.69 7.47 -5.75
C MET A 7 -17.96 8.69 -4.85
N LYS A 8 -18.67 8.47 -3.76
CA LYS A 8 -18.96 9.54 -2.79
C LYS A 8 -17.83 9.72 -1.77
N GLU A 9 -17.05 8.69 -1.55
CA GLU A 9 -15.95 8.72 -0.59
C GLU A 9 -14.64 9.12 -1.27
N HIS A 10 -13.73 9.66 -0.48
CA HIS A 10 -12.38 9.98 -0.93
C HIS A 10 -11.58 8.68 -1.06
N LEU A 11 -11.09 8.39 -2.25
CA LEU A 11 -10.21 7.26 -2.47
C LEU A 11 -8.81 7.60 -1.95
N ASN A 12 -8.33 6.80 -1.02
CA ASN A 12 -6.95 6.90 -0.56
C ASN A 12 -6.02 6.26 -1.60
N ASN A 13 -4.93 6.95 -1.88
CA ASN A 13 -3.89 6.42 -2.74
C ASN A 13 -2.97 5.48 -1.93
N ILE A 14 -3.01 4.17 -2.22
CA ILE A 14 -2.15 3.19 -1.54
C ILE A 14 -0.66 3.52 -1.72
N TYR A 15 -0.28 4.16 -2.83
CA TYR A 15 1.11 4.54 -3.10
C TYR A 15 1.58 5.76 -2.28
N GLU A 16 0.68 6.45 -1.57
CA GLU A 16 1.04 7.46 -0.57
C GLU A 16 1.33 6.85 0.82
N HIS A 17 1.00 5.57 1.02
CA HIS A 17 1.34 4.88 2.26
C HIS A 17 2.86 4.77 2.44
N PHE A 18 3.35 4.86 3.69
CA PHE A 18 4.80 4.86 3.96
C PHE A 18 5.53 3.62 3.41
N ILE A 19 4.88 2.46 3.40
CA ILE A 19 5.43 1.21 2.82
C ILE A 19 5.71 1.39 1.32
N ALA A 20 4.77 1.97 0.58
CA ALA A 20 4.96 2.23 -0.85
C ALA A 20 6.06 3.27 -1.10
N GLN A 21 6.15 4.29 -0.23
CA GLN A 21 7.22 5.29 -0.30
C GLN A 21 8.59 4.69 0.01
N ASP A 22 8.68 3.74 0.94
CA ASP A 22 9.92 3.02 1.24
C ASP A 22 10.35 2.19 0.02
N ILE A 23 9.44 1.41 -0.58
CA ILE A 23 9.69 0.61 -1.79
C ILE A 23 10.11 1.52 -2.95
N SER A 24 9.39 2.62 -3.18
CA SER A 24 9.74 3.62 -4.20
C SER A 24 11.14 4.19 -3.98
N SER A 25 11.52 4.48 -2.73
CA SER A 25 12.85 5.00 -2.41
C SER A 25 13.95 3.97 -2.68
N TYR A 26 13.72 2.68 -2.39
CA TYR A 26 14.63 1.60 -2.79
C TYR A 26 14.79 1.54 -4.31
N PHE A 27 13.70 1.67 -5.04
CA PHE A 27 13.73 1.65 -6.50
C PHE A 27 14.50 2.85 -7.08
N HIS A 28 14.25 4.08 -6.59
CA HIS A 28 15.00 5.25 -7.01
C HIS A 28 16.51 5.09 -6.77
N LEU A 29 16.89 4.64 -5.58
CA LEU A 29 18.31 4.41 -5.27
C LEU A 29 18.94 3.33 -6.14
N SER A 30 18.20 2.25 -6.47
CA SER A 30 18.68 1.19 -7.35
C SER A 30 18.90 1.68 -8.79
N GLN A 31 18.13 2.68 -9.22
CA GLN A 31 18.28 3.30 -10.54
C GLN A 31 19.35 4.42 -10.57
N GLY A 32 20.03 4.67 -9.45
CA GLY A 32 21.11 5.66 -9.36
C GLY A 32 20.64 7.07 -8.99
N GLU A 33 19.41 7.24 -8.55
CA GLU A 33 18.89 8.53 -8.06
C GLU A 33 19.29 8.78 -6.62
N TYR A 34 20.51 9.24 -6.39
CA TYR A 34 21.12 9.39 -5.07
C TYR A 34 20.68 10.66 -4.32
N SER A 35 19.37 10.91 -4.28
CA SER A 35 18.81 12.00 -3.50
C SER A 35 18.82 11.68 -2.00
N ARG A 36 19.17 12.69 -1.19
CA ARG A 36 19.08 12.62 0.27
C ARG A 36 17.70 12.17 0.76
N LYS A 37 16.63 12.56 0.09
CA LYS A 37 15.25 12.19 0.41
C LYS A 37 15.11 10.66 0.47
N TYR A 38 15.57 9.96 -0.56
CA TYR A 38 15.44 8.50 -0.66
C TYR A 38 16.31 7.77 0.35
N PHE A 39 17.54 8.23 0.55
CA PHE A 39 18.41 7.67 1.61
C PHE A 39 17.79 7.82 2.99
N LEU A 40 17.31 9.00 3.37
CA LEU A 40 16.68 9.23 4.67
C LEU A 40 15.44 8.38 4.87
N GLN A 41 14.67 8.14 3.81
CA GLN A 41 13.45 7.33 3.87
C GLN A 41 13.76 5.90 4.29
N ILE A 42 14.81 5.28 3.71
CA ILE A 42 15.12 3.86 3.90
C ILE A 42 16.34 3.58 4.77
N ALA A 43 17.05 4.60 5.24
CA ALA A 43 18.33 4.47 5.96
C ALA A 43 18.29 3.43 7.08
N ASN A 44 17.21 3.45 7.86
CA ASN A 44 16.97 2.55 8.99
C ASN A 44 15.64 1.78 8.85
N ARG A 45 15.29 1.38 7.64
CA ARG A 45 14.10 0.56 7.32
C ARG A 45 14.44 -0.58 6.36
N PRO A 46 15.02 -1.70 6.83
CA PRO A 46 15.33 -2.10 8.21
C PRO A 46 16.46 -1.32 8.86
N ASN A 47 16.59 -1.48 10.18
CA ASN A 47 17.55 -0.72 10.98
C ASN A 47 19.00 -1.06 10.60
N ARG A 48 19.72 -0.03 10.10
CA ARG A 48 21.15 -0.09 9.76
C ARG A 48 22.01 0.79 10.65
N PHE A 49 21.38 1.51 11.59
CA PHE A 49 22.04 2.48 12.49
C PHE A 49 22.73 3.64 11.78
N PHE A 50 22.28 4.00 10.60
CA PHE A 50 22.80 5.18 9.92
C PHE A 50 22.36 6.47 10.63
N SER A 51 23.33 7.34 10.92
CA SER A 51 23.05 8.67 11.46
C SER A 51 22.52 9.59 10.35
N ARG A 52 21.59 10.47 10.70
CA ARG A 52 21.16 11.54 9.79
C ARG A 52 22.31 12.49 9.40
N ASP A 53 23.32 12.61 10.27
CA ASP A 53 24.49 13.44 10.03
C ASP A 53 25.41 12.90 8.93
N SER A 54 25.39 11.58 8.67
CA SER A 54 26.12 10.97 7.55
C SER A 54 25.51 11.33 6.19
N MET A 55 24.30 11.89 6.17
CA MET A 55 23.52 12.20 4.98
C MET A 55 23.30 13.72 4.86
N LYS A 56 24.35 14.52 5.09
CA LYS A 56 24.32 15.98 4.91
C LYS A 56 24.49 16.31 3.43
N GLY A 57 23.70 17.28 2.93
CA GLY A 57 23.73 17.68 1.51
C GLY A 57 22.52 17.20 0.72
N GLY A 58 22.36 17.68 -0.50
CA GLY A 58 21.24 17.32 -1.39
C GLY A 58 21.40 15.91 -1.99
N THR A 59 22.62 15.52 -2.29
CA THR A 59 22.99 14.20 -2.84
C THR A 59 23.81 13.44 -1.81
N VAL A 60 23.50 12.16 -1.65
CA VAL A 60 24.23 11.23 -0.78
C VAL A 60 24.72 10.08 -1.64
N THR A 61 26.01 9.73 -1.54
CA THR A 61 26.60 8.59 -2.26
C THR A 61 27.11 7.55 -1.27
N TYR A 62 27.27 6.32 -1.73
CA TYR A 62 27.85 5.25 -0.91
C TYR A 62 29.27 5.61 -0.47
N ASP A 63 30.06 6.27 -1.34
CA ASP A 63 31.40 6.72 -1.00
C ASP A 63 31.39 7.80 0.08
N SER A 64 30.45 8.74 0.04
CA SER A 64 30.30 9.74 1.11
C SER A 64 29.91 9.10 2.45
N LEU A 65 29.12 8.03 2.42
CA LEU A 65 28.78 7.26 3.63
C LEU A 65 29.99 6.47 4.15
N ARG A 66 30.78 5.83 3.26
CA ARG A 66 32.04 5.14 3.65
C ARG A 66 33.03 6.11 4.29
N GLU A 67 33.21 7.28 3.69
CA GLU A 67 34.11 8.30 4.26
C GLU A 67 33.66 8.77 5.64
N TYR A 68 32.36 8.99 5.81
CA TYR A 68 31.83 9.37 7.12
C TYR A 68 32.05 8.30 8.21
N TYR A 69 31.96 7.02 7.82
CA TYR A 69 32.09 5.89 8.73
C TYR A 69 33.45 5.19 8.68
N ARG A 70 34.47 5.78 8.05
CA ARG A 70 35.77 5.17 7.81
C ARG A 70 36.43 4.55 9.06
N ASP A 71 36.19 5.14 10.24
CA ASP A 71 36.76 4.65 11.50
C ASP A 71 35.91 3.54 12.16
N LYS A 72 34.85 3.06 11.46
CA LYS A 72 33.89 2.08 11.98
C LYS A 72 33.60 0.99 10.94
N ASN A 73 34.48 -0.02 10.86
CA ASN A 73 34.39 -1.08 9.85
C ASN A 73 32.99 -1.71 9.77
N TRP A 74 32.35 -2.00 10.91
CA TRP A 74 31.01 -2.57 10.93
C TRP A 74 29.93 -1.67 10.30
N MET A 75 30.16 -0.35 10.22
CA MET A 75 29.27 0.58 9.52
C MET A 75 29.57 0.63 8.04
N THR A 76 30.84 0.58 7.62
CA THR A 76 31.21 0.49 6.21
C THR A 76 30.71 -0.80 5.60
N ASP A 77 30.76 -1.94 6.30
CA ASP A 77 30.17 -3.22 5.86
C ASP A 77 28.66 -3.08 5.59
N ARG A 78 27.95 -2.28 6.39
CA ARG A 78 26.50 -2.02 6.16
C ARG A 78 26.24 -1.11 4.98
N VAL A 79 27.11 -0.18 4.70
CA VAL A 79 27.06 0.65 3.49
C VAL A 79 27.27 -0.23 2.26
N ASP A 80 28.27 -1.11 2.32
CA ASP A 80 28.59 -2.05 1.24
C ASP A 80 27.44 -3.02 0.99
N GLN A 81 26.84 -3.54 2.05
CA GLN A 81 25.66 -4.40 1.93
C GLN A 81 24.50 -3.64 1.28
N LEU A 82 24.22 -2.39 1.68
CA LEU A 82 23.16 -1.60 1.07
C LEU A 82 23.43 -1.34 -0.42
N GLU A 83 24.65 -0.99 -0.79
CA GLU A 83 25.04 -0.79 -2.20
C GLU A 83 24.88 -2.09 -3.00
N TRP A 84 25.30 -3.23 -2.43
CA TRP A 84 25.10 -4.54 -3.04
C TRP A 84 23.60 -4.84 -3.25
N ASP A 85 22.79 -4.62 -2.24
CA ASP A 85 21.34 -4.84 -2.31
C ASP A 85 20.71 -4.00 -3.43
N MET A 86 21.12 -2.73 -3.59
CA MET A 86 20.64 -1.87 -4.67
C MET A 86 21.05 -2.40 -6.05
N LYS A 87 22.26 -2.90 -6.19
CA LYS A 87 22.71 -3.56 -7.43
C LYS A 87 21.90 -4.82 -7.73
N MET A 88 21.57 -5.60 -6.68
CA MET A 88 20.79 -6.83 -6.84
C MET A 88 19.35 -6.61 -7.29
N ILE A 89 18.73 -5.48 -6.93
CA ILE A 89 17.34 -5.19 -7.32
C ILE A 89 17.24 -4.38 -8.63
N LYS A 90 18.32 -3.78 -9.08
CA LYS A 90 18.35 -2.83 -10.20
C LYS A 90 17.67 -3.35 -11.47
N ASP A 91 17.99 -4.58 -11.86
CA ASP A 91 17.54 -5.19 -13.12
C ASP A 91 16.42 -6.23 -12.89
N LYS A 92 15.88 -6.30 -11.69
CA LYS A 92 14.75 -7.19 -11.39
C LYS A 92 13.43 -6.54 -11.82
N THR A 93 12.45 -7.39 -12.10
CA THR A 93 11.05 -6.92 -12.19
C THR A 93 10.62 -6.35 -10.84
N PRO A 94 9.69 -5.37 -10.81
CA PRO A 94 9.20 -4.80 -9.55
C PRO A 94 8.72 -5.87 -8.56
N TYR A 95 8.02 -6.89 -9.03
CA TYR A 95 7.57 -8.02 -8.22
C TYR A 95 8.73 -8.77 -7.55
N ALA A 96 9.78 -9.11 -8.30
CA ALA A 96 10.95 -9.81 -7.78
C ALA A 96 11.80 -8.89 -6.88
N ALA A 97 11.88 -7.60 -7.18
CA ALA A 97 12.60 -6.62 -6.37
C ALA A 97 11.92 -6.41 -5.01
N ILE A 98 10.60 -6.27 -4.98
CA ILE A 98 9.85 -6.18 -3.71
C ILE A 98 10.03 -7.45 -2.88
N GLN A 99 9.97 -8.63 -3.50
CA GLN A 99 10.22 -9.88 -2.80
C GLN A 99 11.63 -9.93 -2.19
N TYR A 100 12.65 -9.44 -2.92
CA TYR A 100 14.02 -9.34 -2.41
C TYR A 100 14.10 -8.39 -1.20
N ILE A 101 13.48 -7.20 -1.29
CA ILE A 101 13.41 -6.22 -0.19
C ILE A 101 12.75 -6.86 1.05
N ARG A 102 11.64 -7.55 0.86
CA ARG A 102 10.91 -8.23 1.94
C ARG A 102 11.77 -9.27 2.67
N LYS A 103 12.36 -10.18 1.90
CA LYS A 103 12.94 -11.43 2.45
C LYS A 103 14.44 -11.34 2.68
N HIS A 104 15.19 -10.74 1.76
CA HIS A 104 16.65 -10.70 1.85
C HIS A 104 17.16 -9.46 2.58
N MET A 105 16.52 -8.31 2.39
CA MET A 105 16.90 -7.10 3.11
C MET A 105 16.27 -6.99 4.50
N GLY A 106 15.34 -7.88 4.88
CA GLY A 106 14.72 -7.91 6.21
C GLY A 106 13.60 -6.91 6.43
N TYR A 107 12.92 -6.46 5.37
CA TYR A 107 11.85 -5.48 5.48
C TYR A 107 10.61 -6.03 6.21
N ASP A 108 10.29 -7.33 6.04
CA ASP A 108 9.19 -7.98 6.75
C ASP A 108 9.42 -7.94 8.28
N GLU A 109 10.67 -8.15 8.74
CA GLU A 109 11.01 -8.06 10.17
C GLU A 109 10.92 -6.61 10.68
N PHE A 110 11.39 -5.65 9.87
CA PHE A 110 11.21 -4.24 10.21
C PHE A 110 9.74 -3.88 10.41
N LEU A 111 8.81 -4.37 9.58
CA LEU A 111 7.38 -4.10 9.75
C LEU A 111 6.81 -4.70 11.04
N LYS A 112 7.27 -5.89 11.46
CA LYS A 112 6.88 -6.49 12.74
C LYS A 112 7.34 -5.63 13.92
N ASP A 113 8.61 -5.21 13.91
CA ASP A 113 9.18 -4.36 14.96
C ASP A 113 8.47 -3.00 14.99
N TYR A 114 8.20 -2.42 13.82
CA TYR A 114 7.47 -1.16 13.69
C TYR A 114 6.05 -1.28 14.24
N ALA A 115 5.33 -2.34 13.90
CA ALA A 115 3.97 -2.61 14.40
C ALA A 115 3.94 -2.73 15.92
N ALA A 116 4.89 -3.50 16.49
CA ALA A 116 5.03 -3.68 17.93
C ALA A 116 5.32 -2.34 18.63
N TYR A 117 6.26 -1.55 18.10
CA TYR A 117 6.60 -0.24 18.65
C TYR A 117 5.43 0.76 18.60
N ARG A 118 4.70 0.78 17.48
CA ARG A 118 3.57 1.69 17.25
C ARG A 118 2.25 1.21 17.85
N LYS A 119 2.22 -0.04 18.35
CA LYS A 119 1.01 -0.72 18.88
C LYS A 119 -0.14 -0.75 17.85
N ILE A 120 0.19 -1.09 16.62
CA ILE A 120 -0.76 -1.26 15.51
C ILE A 120 -0.74 -2.70 15.01
N SER A 121 -1.78 -3.11 14.25
CA SER A 121 -1.86 -4.46 13.68
C SER A 121 -0.75 -4.66 12.63
N VAL A 122 0.03 -5.71 12.80
CA VAL A 122 1.03 -6.13 11.81
C VAL A 122 0.36 -6.67 10.55
N GLU A 123 -0.80 -7.30 10.70
CA GLU A 123 -1.61 -7.85 9.61
C GLU A 123 -2.05 -6.75 8.64
N ASP A 124 -2.43 -5.58 9.17
CA ASP A 124 -2.82 -4.44 8.34
C ASP A 124 -1.64 -3.90 7.52
N LEU A 125 -0.43 -3.85 8.10
CA LEU A 125 0.77 -3.47 7.37
C LEU A 125 1.13 -4.49 6.29
N PHE A 126 1.03 -5.78 6.60
CA PHE A 126 1.28 -6.83 5.61
C PHE A 126 0.20 -6.86 4.53
N ALA A 127 -1.05 -6.52 4.83
CA ALA A 127 -2.10 -6.40 3.81
C ALA A 127 -1.76 -5.31 2.78
N VAL A 128 -1.32 -4.14 3.24
CA VAL A 128 -0.86 -3.05 2.36
C VAL A 128 0.36 -3.49 1.53
N LEU A 129 1.36 -4.11 2.16
CA LEU A 129 2.56 -4.58 1.46
C LEU A 129 2.21 -5.65 0.42
N GLU A 130 1.32 -6.56 0.75
CA GLU A 130 0.86 -7.62 -0.15
C GLU A 130 0.12 -7.04 -1.36
N GLU A 131 -0.75 -6.06 -1.16
CA GLU A 131 -1.47 -5.38 -2.23
C GLU A 131 -0.49 -4.68 -3.20
N ILE A 132 0.49 -3.92 -2.68
CA ILE A 132 1.53 -3.28 -3.49
C ILE A 132 2.32 -4.35 -4.28
N TRP A 133 2.68 -5.44 -3.62
CA TRP A 133 3.43 -6.54 -4.24
C TRP A 133 2.63 -7.23 -5.34
N GLN A 134 1.36 -7.56 -5.11
CA GLN A 134 0.51 -8.18 -6.12
C GLN A 134 0.27 -7.25 -7.32
N ASN A 135 0.04 -5.95 -7.07
CA ASN A 135 -0.13 -4.94 -8.12
C ASN A 135 1.12 -4.80 -8.99
N SER A 136 2.31 -5.15 -8.48
CA SER A 136 3.56 -5.06 -9.22
C SER A 136 3.79 -6.18 -10.25
N LYS A 137 3.00 -7.25 -10.25
CA LYS A 137 3.18 -8.44 -11.12
C LYS A 137 3.12 -8.15 -12.62
N GLY A 138 2.37 -7.13 -13.02
CA GLY A 138 2.16 -6.81 -14.45
C GLY A 138 3.32 -6.06 -15.10
N TYR A 139 4.31 -5.60 -14.34
CA TYR A 139 5.35 -4.69 -14.83
C TYR A 139 6.67 -5.40 -15.01
N ARG A 140 7.35 -5.10 -16.12
CA ARG A 140 8.63 -5.71 -16.48
C ARG A 140 9.83 -4.95 -15.91
N THR A 141 9.72 -3.62 -15.84
CA THR A 141 10.79 -2.74 -15.37
C THR A 141 10.30 -1.86 -14.19
N ILE A 142 11.25 -1.36 -13.41
CA ILE A 142 10.98 -0.37 -12.36
C ILE A 142 10.44 0.93 -12.97
N GLY A 143 10.86 1.29 -14.19
CA GLY A 143 10.33 2.43 -14.93
C GLY A 143 8.83 2.29 -15.22
N ASP A 144 8.41 1.14 -15.77
CA ASP A 144 6.98 0.85 -16.04
C ASP A 144 6.14 0.95 -14.76
N TRP A 145 6.72 0.52 -13.62
CA TRP A 145 6.08 0.63 -12.32
C TRP A 145 5.90 2.09 -11.87
N PHE A 146 6.91 2.94 -12.05
CA PHE A 146 6.80 4.36 -11.73
C PHE A 146 5.74 5.07 -12.57
N GLU A 147 5.69 4.80 -13.87
CA GLU A 147 4.65 5.32 -14.76
C GLU A 147 3.24 4.90 -14.30
N HIS A 148 3.09 3.65 -13.86
CA HIS A 148 1.83 3.17 -13.31
C HIS A 148 1.45 3.93 -12.03
N VAL A 149 2.36 4.09 -11.08
CA VAL A 149 2.10 4.77 -9.80
C VAL A 149 1.68 6.22 -10.04
N GLU A 150 2.35 6.92 -10.95
CA GLU A 150 2.02 8.30 -11.33
C GLU A 150 0.61 8.38 -11.96
N ARG A 151 0.37 7.56 -12.98
CA ARG A 151 -0.95 7.49 -13.65
C ARG A 151 -2.07 7.14 -12.69
N TYR A 152 -1.84 6.20 -11.78
CA TYR A 152 -2.82 5.84 -10.76
C TYR A 152 -3.17 7.04 -9.87
N GLY A 153 -2.16 7.80 -9.44
CA GLY A 153 -2.35 9.02 -8.66
C GLY A 153 -3.15 10.10 -9.41
N GLU A 154 -2.92 10.27 -10.72
CA GLU A 154 -3.67 11.20 -11.57
C GLU A 154 -5.14 10.78 -11.70
N ILE A 155 -5.40 9.50 -12.01
CA ILE A 155 -6.75 8.95 -12.10
C ILE A 155 -7.52 9.16 -10.78
N LEU A 156 -6.89 8.88 -9.64
CA LEU A 156 -7.53 9.10 -8.33
C LEU A 156 -7.85 10.57 -8.07
N LYS A 157 -6.94 11.48 -8.42
CA LYS A 157 -7.20 12.93 -8.31
C LYS A 157 -8.39 13.35 -9.16
N GLU A 158 -8.45 12.89 -10.40
CA GLU A 158 -9.58 13.16 -11.28
C GLU A 158 -10.89 12.60 -10.74
N GLN A 159 -10.89 11.37 -10.23
CA GLN A 159 -12.07 10.73 -9.63
C GLN A 159 -12.53 11.49 -8.38
N ASN A 160 -11.61 11.87 -7.51
CA ASN A 160 -11.91 12.66 -6.32
C ASN A 160 -12.44 14.06 -6.63
N CYS A 161 -12.04 14.65 -7.78
CA CYS A 161 -12.56 15.94 -8.25
C CYS A 161 -13.97 15.82 -8.90
N LYS A 162 -14.28 14.68 -9.54
CA LYS A 162 -15.55 14.44 -10.25
C LYS A 162 -16.74 14.13 -9.34
N LYS A 163 -16.69 14.42 -8.04
CA LYS A 163 -17.73 14.14 -7.04
C LYS A 163 -19.17 14.58 -7.41
N ASN A 164 -19.34 15.38 -8.43
CA ASN A 164 -20.63 15.94 -8.89
C ASN A 164 -21.05 15.49 -10.30
N ALA A 165 -20.39 14.53 -10.92
CA ALA A 165 -20.82 14.00 -12.21
C ALA A 165 -22.09 13.15 -12.02
N ALA A 166 -23.20 13.63 -12.57
CA ALA A 166 -24.55 13.17 -12.23
C ALA A 166 -24.97 11.81 -12.82
N GLU A 167 -24.14 11.14 -13.61
CA GLU A 167 -24.54 9.91 -14.31
C GLU A 167 -23.51 8.80 -14.16
N GLY A 168 -23.93 7.68 -13.55
CA GLY A 168 -23.12 6.49 -13.37
C GLY A 168 -23.58 5.60 -12.21
N VAL A 169 -22.95 4.44 -12.07
CA VAL A 169 -23.17 3.56 -10.93
C VAL A 169 -22.58 4.20 -9.67
N ASN A 170 -23.40 4.36 -8.62
CA ASN A 170 -22.92 4.86 -7.35
C ASN A 170 -22.17 3.75 -6.60
N LEU A 171 -20.88 3.95 -6.35
CA LEU A 171 -20.07 3.11 -5.49
C LEU A 171 -19.91 3.78 -4.12
N MET A 172 -20.19 3.03 -3.05
CA MET A 172 -20.10 3.55 -1.68
C MET A 172 -19.96 2.42 -0.68
N THR A 173 -19.45 2.73 0.50
CA THR A 173 -19.45 1.80 1.63
C THR A 173 -20.86 1.67 2.21
N MET A 174 -21.11 0.60 2.98
CA MET A 174 -22.38 0.44 3.71
C MET A 174 -22.64 1.60 4.67
N HIS A 175 -21.59 2.18 5.26
CA HIS A 175 -21.72 3.37 6.12
C HIS A 175 -22.21 4.60 5.35
N ALA A 176 -21.70 4.83 4.15
CA ALA A 176 -22.09 5.95 3.29
C ALA A 176 -23.46 5.76 2.62
N ALA A 177 -24.01 4.53 2.67
CA ALA A 177 -25.31 4.21 2.08
C ALA A 177 -26.51 4.74 2.90
N LYS A 178 -26.28 5.30 4.07
CA LYS A 178 -27.37 5.88 4.90
C LYS A 178 -27.93 7.13 4.22
N GLY A 179 -29.23 7.11 3.91
CA GLY A 179 -30.01 8.22 3.35
C GLY A 179 -30.45 8.01 1.89
N PRO A 180 -29.57 7.84 0.90
CA PRO A 180 -30.01 7.66 -0.48
C PRO A 180 -30.67 6.30 -0.71
N GLU A 181 -31.55 6.25 -1.73
CA GLU A 181 -32.21 5.01 -2.17
C GLU A 181 -32.05 4.87 -3.69
N PHE A 182 -31.97 3.63 -4.15
CA PHE A 182 -31.69 3.30 -5.55
C PHE A 182 -32.65 2.22 -6.04
N ASP A 183 -32.97 2.24 -7.33
CA ASP A 183 -33.83 1.22 -7.94
C ASP A 183 -33.22 -0.19 -7.79
N THR A 184 -31.94 -0.31 -8.02
CA THR A 184 -31.17 -1.54 -7.90
C THR A 184 -29.96 -1.34 -7.02
N VAL A 185 -29.72 -2.23 -6.07
CA VAL A 185 -28.56 -2.25 -5.21
C VAL A 185 -27.83 -3.58 -5.35
N PHE A 186 -26.51 -3.50 -5.49
CA PHE A 186 -25.60 -4.64 -5.42
C PHE A 186 -24.84 -4.56 -4.11
N VAL A 187 -25.00 -5.54 -3.24
CA VAL A 187 -24.12 -5.72 -2.07
C VAL A 187 -23.09 -6.77 -2.45
N ILE A 188 -21.86 -6.35 -2.60
CA ILE A 188 -20.75 -7.21 -3.02
C ILE A 188 -19.93 -7.67 -1.81
N GLU A 189 -19.21 -8.79 -1.97
CA GLU A 189 -18.34 -9.37 -0.93
C GLU A 189 -19.07 -9.59 0.41
N ALA A 190 -20.27 -10.19 0.35
CA ALA A 190 -21.01 -10.59 1.55
C ALA A 190 -20.43 -11.89 2.14
N ASP A 191 -19.13 -11.84 2.47
CA ASP A 191 -18.35 -12.98 2.98
C ASP A 191 -17.92 -12.73 4.42
N GLU A 192 -17.70 -13.78 5.19
CA GLU A 192 -17.08 -13.67 6.51
C GLU A 192 -15.73 -12.94 6.44
N GLY A 193 -15.56 -11.95 7.32
CA GLY A 193 -14.40 -11.10 7.37
C GLY A 193 -14.51 -9.81 6.56
N SER A 194 -15.45 -9.73 5.60
CA SER A 194 -15.84 -8.49 4.92
C SER A 194 -17.16 -7.96 5.48
N SER A 195 -18.17 -8.84 5.61
CA SER A 195 -19.45 -8.53 6.25
C SER A 195 -20.03 -9.81 6.90
N PRO A 196 -19.91 -9.96 8.26
CA PRO A 196 -19.36 -9.00 9.23
C PRO A 196 -17.84 -8.81 9.09
N TYR A 197 -17.37 -7.60 9.48
CA TYR A 197 -15.95 -7.27 9.43
C TYR A 197 -15.14 -8.12 10.42
N LYS A 198 -14.00 -8.65 9.96
CA LYS A 198 -13.17 -9.60 10.75
C LYS A 198 -12.70 -9.10 12.13
N LYS A 199 -12.75 -7.79 12.38
CA LYS A 199 -12.40 -7.21 13.69
C LYS A 199 -13.61 -7.02 14.61
N ALA A 200 -14.83 -7.26 14.13
CA ALA A 200 -16.03 -7.31 14.97
C ALA A 200 -16.04 -8.63 15.72
N VAL A 201 -15.63 -8.62 16.97
CA VAL A 201 -15.46 -9.82 17.82
C VAL A 201 -16.46 -9.89 18.97
N THR A 202 -16.99 -8.74 19.42
CA THR A 202 -18.01 -8.70 20.45
C THR A 202 -19.42 -8.81 19.85
N ASP A 203 -20.37 -9.29 20.63
CA ASP A 203 -21.77 -9.40 20.19
C ASP A 203 -22.35 -8.03 19.77
N GLU A 204 -21.91 -6.95 20.44
CA GLU A 204 -22.33 -5.58 20.13
C GLU A 204 -21.77 -5.13 18.77
N GLU A 205 -20.51 -5.42 18.49
CA GLU A 205 -19.86 -5.10 17.20
C GLU A 205 -20.48 -5.89 16.06
N ILE A 206 -20.74 -7.18 16.25
CA ILE A 206 -21.43 -8.03 15.27
C ILE A 206 -22.86 -7.53 15.01
N GLU A 207 -23.56 -7.09 16.04
CA GLU A 207 -24.90 -6.53 15.90
C GLU A 207 -24.89 -5.20 15.13
N GLU A 208 -23.86 -4.37 15.29
CA GLU A 208 -23.71 -3.14 14.51
C GLU A 208 -23.40 -3.43 13.05
N GLU A 209 -22.52 -4.39 12.75
CA GLU A 209 -22.28 -4.87 11.40
C GLU A 209 -23.57 -5.40 10.74
N ARG A 210 -24.39 -6.15 11.50
CA ARG A 210 -25.68 -6.62 11.03
C ARG A 210 -26.63 -5.47 10.71
N ARG A 211 -26.65 -4.41 11.50
CA ARG A 211 -27.45 -3.20 11.24
C ARG A 211 -26.99 -2.47 9.98
N LEU A 212 -25.67 -2.34 9.80
CA LEU A 212 -25.10 -1.74 8.59
C LEU A 212 -25.47 -2.52 7.33
N PHE A 213 -25.38 -3.84 7.39
CA PHE A 213 -25.77 -4.71 6.28
C PHE A 213 -27.27 -4.56 5.98
N TYR A 214 -28.12 -4.54 7.01
CA TYR A 214 -29.56 -4.31 6.86
C TYR A 214 -29.85 -2.94 6.22
N VAL A 215 -29.15 -1.87 6.64
CA VAL A 215 -29.29 -0.55 6.06
C VAL A 215 -28.94 -0.59 4.56
N ALA A 216 -27.83 -1.24 4.18
CA ALA A 216 -27.45 -1.39 2.78
C ALA A 216 -28.52 -2.11 1.95
N MET A 217 -29.06 -3.21 2.46
CA MET A 217 -30.17 -3.95 1.80
C MET A 217 -31.42 -3.08 1.59
N THR A 218 -31.79 -2.28 2.60
CA THR A 218 -32.99 -1.41 2.56
C THR A 218 -32.84 -0.20 1.63
N ARG A 219 -31.67 0.01 1.04
CA ARG A 219 -31.46 1.06 0.02
C ARG A 219 -32.04 0.67 -1.34
N ALA A 220 -32.39 -0.60 -1.56
CA ALA A 220 -33.01 -1.08 -2.78
C ALA A 220 -34.51 -0.82 -2.80
N LYS A 221 -34.98 -0.04 -3.81
CA LYS A 221 -36.40 0.18 -4.04
C LYS A 221 -37.09 -1.00 -4.74
N ARG A 222 -36.41 -1.62 -5.72
CA ARG A 222 -37.00 -2.65 -6.59
C ARG A 222 -36.18 -3.93 -6.62
N LYS A 223 -34.84 -3.86 -6.69
CA LYS A 223 -34.00 -5.04 -6.87
C LYS A 223 -32.80 -4.99 -5.97
N LEU A 224 -32.62 -6.04 -5.18
CA LEU A 224 -31.42 -6.28 -4.37
C LEU A 224 -30.68 -7.49 -4.92
N ILE A 225 -29.38 -7.36 -5.11
CA ILE A 225 -28.47 -8.42 -5.53
C ILE A 225 -27.34 -8.50 -4.50
N ILE A 226 -27.18 -9.68 -3.90
CA ILE A 226 -26.11 -9.93 -2.93
C ILE A 226 -25.17 -10.94 -3.56
N SER A 227 -23.88 -10.64 -3.58
CA SER A 227 -22.85 -11.55 -4.07
C SER A 227 -21.88 -11.94 -2.96
N TYR A 228 -21.44 -13.19 -3.00
CA TYR A 228 -20.43 -13.75 -2.11
C TYR A 228 -19.47 -14.63 -2.89
N VAL A 229 -18.28 -14.85 -2.37
CA VAL A 229 -17.26 -15.70 -2.99
C VAL A 229 -17.35 -17.11 -2.41
N LYS A 230 -17.51 -18.14 -3.27
CA LYS A 230 -17.55 -19.53 -2.82
C LYS A 230 -16.18 -20.05 -2.38
N GLU A 231 -15.12 -19.59 -3.05
CA GLU A 231 -13.75 -20.02 -2.78
C GLU A 231 -12.82 -18.84 -2.94
N LYS A 232 -12.05 -18.52 -1.92
CA LYS A 232 -11.04 -17.46 -1.94
C LYS A 232 -9.66 -18.11 -1.99
N ASN A 233 -8.89 -17.85 -3.07
CA ASN A 233 -7.54 -18.39 -3.27
C ASN A 233 -7.43 -19.93 -3.25
N GLY A 234 -8.44 -20.64 -3.74
CA GLY A 234 -8.43 -22.10 -3.81
C GLY A 234 -8.65 -22.80 -2.46
N LYS A 235 -9.23 -22.09 -1.50
CA LYS A 235 -9.70 -22.58 -0.20
C LYS A 235 -11.18 -22.28 -0.03
#